data_f38b14f2ed4333c1cc98f412bb46c4ed
#
_entry.id   f38b14f2ed4333c1cc98f412bb46c4ed
#
_cell.length_a   1.000
_cell.length_b   1.000
_cell.length_c   1.000
_cell.angle_alpha   90.00
_cell.angle_beta   90.00
_cell.angle_gamma   90.00
#
_symmetry.space_group_name_H-M   'P 1'
#
loop_
_entity.id
_entity.type
_entity.pdbx_description
1 polymer ?
#
loop_
_entity_poly.entity_id
_entity_poly.type
_entity_poly.pdbx_seq_one_letter_code
_entity_poly.pdbx_strand_id
1 'polypeptide(L)'
;MENGRISSNHVRVKMKNGSISSNQDSGIEEKETAMYKVRLANAGDIPAMYEIYRPYADETTVSFEYGAPPAGDFAARISALFSVYPVLVCEEYGQVLGYAYAAPAFERRAYAWCAELSVYVESSARGRGIGSVLERAIAALLKRLGYRKLYSLVTQENTASVAFHEHVGYRQVAFFPEQGYKMGRWLGVVWLEKELCDAGCCEKFPLKMIELFDADRTLEEVFG
;
A
#
# COMPACT_ATOMS: atom_id res chain seq x y z
N MET A 1 27.42 -21.87 13.18
CA MET A 1 27.06 -21.12 11.97
C MET A 1 25.83 -21.81 11.38
N GLU A 2 24.65 -21.51 11.88
CA GLU A 2 23.40 -22.02 11.32
C GLU A 2 22.83 -20.97 10.39
N ASN A 3 22.80 -21.32 9.10
CA ASN A 3 22.10 -20.56 8.08
C ASN A 3 20.61 -20.66 8.33
N GLY A 4 20.02 -19.66 8.98
CA GLY A 4 18.59 -19.48 9.06
C GLY A 4 18.03 -19.26 7.64
N ARG A 5 17.48 -20.32 7.03
CA ARG A 5 16.62 -20.20 5.85
C ARG A 5 15.41 -19.36 6.27
N ILE A 6 15.34 -18.15 5.76
CA ILE A 6 14.11 -17.38 5.78
C ILE A 6 13.15 -18.14 4.85
N SER A 7 12.22 -18.86 5.45
CA SER A 7 11.11 -19.49 4.74
C SER A 7 10.28 -18.36 4.12
N SER A 8 10.22 -18.31 2.81
CA SER A 8 9.39 -17.36 2.08
C SER A 8 7.93 -17.83 2.17
N ASN A 9 7.29 -17.57 3.29
CA ASN A 9 5.86 -17.82 3.45
C ASN A 9 5.09 -16.73 2.72
N HIS A 10 4.22 -17.17 1.82
CA HIS A 10 3.41 -16.29 0.98
C HIS A 10 1.94 -16.54 1.30
N VAL A 11 1.18 -15.48 1.47
CA VAL A 11 -0.27 -15.59 1.60
C VAL A 11 -0.92 -15.52 0.22
N ARG A 12 -1.70 -16.53 -0.12
CA ARG A 12 -2.49 -16.58 -1.35
C ARG A 12 -3.87 -15.96 -1.10
N VAL A 13 -4.18 -14.89 -1.79
CA VAL A 13 -5.46 -14.20 -1.68
C VAL A 13 -6.35 -14.59 -2.86
N LYS A 14 -7.51 -15.23 -2.56
CA LYS A 14 -8.55 -15.48 -3.56
C LYS A 14 -9.47 -14.27 -3.64
N MET A 15 -9.51 -13.60 -4.78
CA MET A 15 -10.46 -12.50 -5.01
C MET A 15 -11.61 -13.00 -5.89
N LYS A 16 -12.84 -12.90 -5.39
CA LYS A 16 -14.02 -13.01 -6.24
C LYS A 16 -14.23 -11.69 -6.94
N ASN A 17 -14.20 -11.67 -8.28
CA ASN A 17 -14.55 -10.49 -9.03
C ASN A 17 -15.99 -10.08 -8.66
N GLY A 18 -16.12 -8.90 -8.02
CA GLY A 18 -17.40 -8.38 -7.55
C GLY A 18 -18.28 -7.94 -8.70
N SER A 19 -19.44 -8.56 -8.84
CA SER A 19 -20.73 -7.90 -9.03
C SER A 19 -21.83 -8.89 -8.66
N ILE A 20 -22.65 -8.49 -7.72
CA ILE A 20 -23.91 -9.15 -7.41
C ILE A 20 -24.87 -8.78 -8.55
N SER A 21 -25.22 -9.74 -9.39
CA SER A 21 -26.40 -9.67 -10.24
C SER A 21 -27.22 -10.92 -9.98
N SER A 22 -28.41 -10.72 -9.46
CA SER A 22 -29.49 -11.73 -9.41
C SER A 22 -30.01 -11.96 -10.81
N ASN A 23 -29.92 -13.14 -11.36
CA ASN A 23 -30.98 -14.02 -11.89
C ASN A 23 -30.42 -15.12 -12.79
N GLN A 24 -30.85 -16.31 -12.46
CA GLN A 24 -31.06 -17.55 -13.22
C GLN A 24 -30.63 -17.58 -14.71
N ASP A 25 -29.71 -18.44 -15.11
CA ASP A 25 -29.85 -19.74 -15.74
C ASP A 25 -28.60 -20.20 -16.47
N SER A 26 -28.24 -21.47 -16.28
CA SER A 26 -27.49 -22.37 -17.13
C SER A 26 -26.22 -21.87 -17.85
N GLY A 27 -25.10 -22.30 -17.33
CA GLY A 27 -23.79 -22.23 -17.98
C GLY A 27 -22.69 -22.02 -16.96
N ILE A 28 -22.11 -23.14 -16.46
CA ILE A 28 -20.95 -23.08 -15.58
C ILE A 28 -19.75 -22.65 -16.40
N GLU A 29 -19.60 -21.37 -16.65
CA GLU A 29 -18.27 -20.78 -16.87
C GLU A 29 -17.63 -20.67 -15.48
N GLU A 30 -16.69 -21.55 -15.18
CA GLU A 30 -15.75 -21.37 -14.07
C GLU A 30 -15.02 -20.04 -14.31
N LYS A 31 -15.55 -18.96 -13.75
CA LYS A 31 -14.83 -17.67 -13.70
C LYS A 31 -13.54 -17.95 -12.94
N GLU A 32 -12.46 -17.95 -13.68
CA GLU A 32 -11.09 -18.09 -13.18
C GLU A 32 -10.91 -17.13 -11.99
N THR A 33 -10.80 -17.70 -10.79
CA THR A 33 -10.63 -16.92 -9.57
C THR A 33 -9.20 -16.44 -9.57
N ALA A 34 -8.95 -15.19 -9.87
CA ALA A 34 -7.60 -14.61 -9.84
C ALA A 34 -6.97 -14.84 -8.46
N MET A 35 -5.83 -15.49 -8.45
CA MET A 35 -5.12 -15.87 -7.23
C MET A 35 -3.88 -15.00 -7.09
N TYR A 36 -4.00 -13.94 -6.31
CA TYR A 36 -2.87 -13.06 -5.97
C TYR A 36 -2.07 -13.61 -4.81
N LYS A 37 -0.80 -13.29 -4.83
CA LYS A 37 0.12 -13.54 -3.73
C LYS A 37 0.59 -12.21 -3.17
N VAL A 38 0.31 -11.97 -1.89
CA VAL A 38 0.82 -10.80 -1.17
C VAL A 38 1.93 -11.25 -0.24
N ARG A 39 3.03 -10.55 -0.27
CA ARG A 39 4.21 -10.82 0.57
C ARG A 39 5.00 -9.57 0.88
N LEU A 40 5.88 -9.67 1.86
CA LEU A 40 6.90 -8.66 2.09
C LEU A 40 7.78 -8.52 0.84
N ALA A 41 8.08 -7.28 0.49
CA ALA A 41 9.01 -6.97 -0.58
C ALA A 41 10.46 -7.21 -0.12
N ASN A 42 11.32 -7.49 -1.08
CA ASN A 42 12.75 -7.59 -0.89
C ASN A 42 13.50 -6.76 -1.94
N ALA A 43 14.81 -6.67 -1.85
CA ALA A 43 15.61 -5.86 -2.76
C ALA A 43 15.45 -6.26 -4.24
N GLY A 44 15.15 -7.52 -4.54
CA GLY A 44 14.91 -8.01 -5.90
C GLY A 44 13.62 -7.50 -6.53
N ASP A 45 12.67 -6.98 -5.73
CA ASP A 45 11.40 -6.44 -6.22
C ASP A 45 11.52 -4.97 -6.65
N ILE A 46 12.54 -4.26 -6.18
CA ILE A 46 12.70 -2.81 -6.39
C ILE A 46 12.66 -2.41 -7.87
N PRO A 47 13.29 -3.13 -8.80
CA PRO A 47 13.21 -2.79 -10.22
C PRO A 47 11.75 -2.82 -10.74
N ALA A 48 10.97 -3.84 -10.38
CA ALA A 48 9.56 -3.93 -10.78
C ALA A 48 8.71 -2.82 -10.14
N MET A 49 8.97 -2.51 -8.87
CA MET A 49 8.31 -1.39 -8.17
C MET A 49 8.62 -0.06 -8.85
N TYR A 50 9.85 0.15 -9.30
CA TYR A 50 10.24 1.36 -10.02
C TYR A 50 9.52 1.50 -11.37
N GLU A 51 9.43 0.44 -12.15
CA GLU A 51 8.70 0.46 -13.43
C GLU A 51 7.20 0.73 -13.25
N ILE A 52 6.59 0.24 -12.17
CA ILE A 52 5.21 0.58 -11.82
C ILE A 52 5.09 2.06 -11.42
N TYR A 53 6.06 2.61 -10.67
CA TYR A 53 6.04 3.99 -10.17
C TYR A 53 6.26 5.03 -11.26
N ARG A 54 7.19 4.77 -12.18
CA ARG A 54 7.68 5.72 -13.18
C ARG A 54 6.56 6.44 -13.94
N PRO A 55 5.56 5.76 -14.52
CA PRO A 55 4.47 6.44 -15.24
C PRO A 55 3.65 7.40 -14.34
N TYR A 56 3.50 7.08 -13.06
CA TYR A 56 2.79 7.97 -12.12
C TYR A 56 3.56 9.27 -11.88
N ALA A 57 4.86 9.21 -11.81
CA ALA A 57 5.71 10.38 -11.63
C ALA A 57 5.88 11.20 -12.91
N ASP A 58 6.07 10.53 -14.05
CA ASP A 58 6.36 11.18 -15.33
C ASP A 58 5.10 11.76 -16.02
N GLU A 59 3.97 11.05 -15.94
CA GLU A 59 2.82 11.28 -16.81
C GLU A 59 1.57 11.75 -16.07
N THR A 60 1.60 11.80 -14.73
CA THR A 60 0.40 12.11 -13.93
C THR A 60 0.69 13.09 -12.81
N THR A 61 -0.40 13.60 -12.21
CA THR A 61 -0.36 14.41 -11.00
C THR A 61 -0.52 13.58 -9.71
N VAL A 62 -0.54 12.26 -9.81
CA VAL A 62 -0.65 11.34 -8.66
C VAL A 62 0.56 11.46 -7.73
N SER A 63 1.75 11.56 -8.30
CA SER A 63 2.96 11.92 -7.56
C SER A 63 3.31 13.39 -7.80
N PHE A 64 3.76 14.09 -6.75
CA PHE A 64 4.24 15.46 -6.89
C PHE A 64 5.72 15.56 -7.29
N GLU A 65 6.39 14.44 -7.55
CA GLU A 65 7.71 14.46 -8.19
C GLU A 65 7.58 14.97 -9.64
N TYR A 66 8.52 15.85 -10.06
CA TYR A 66 8.56 16.44 -11.41
C TYR A 66 9.07 15.49 -12.50
N GLY A 67 9.21 14.25 -12.19
CA GLY A 67 9.64 13.12 -13.00
C GLY A 67 10.08 12.00 -12.08
N ALA A 68 10.19 10.79 -12.61
CA ALA A 68 10.70 9.68 -11.83
C ALA A 68 12.15 9.95 -11.39
N PRO A 69 12.50 9.74 -10.11
CA PRO A 69 13.88 9.90 -9.66
C PRO A 69 14.78 8.87 -10.36
N PRO A 70 16.09 9.08 -10.39
CA PRO A 70 17.02 8.04 -10.84
C PRO A 70 16.75 6.71 -10.12
N ALA A 71 16.84 5.59 -10.84
CA ALA A 71 16.51 4.27 -10.29
C ALA A 71 17.31 3.95 -9.00
N GLY A 72 18.55 4.42 -8.91
CA GLY A 72 19.38 4.27 -7.70
C GLY A 72 18.82 5.02 -6.49
N ASP A 73 18.31 6.23 -6.68
CA ASP A 73 17.72 7.04 -5.62
C ASP A 73 16.38 6.44 -5.14
N PHE A 74 15.57 5.96 -6.08
CA PHE A 74 14.36 5.20 -5.75
C PHE A 74 14.71 3.94 -4.94
N ALA A 75 15.72 3.17 -5.39
CA ALA A 75 16.15 1.97 -4.70
C ALA A 75 16.65 2.26 -3.29
N ALA A 76 17.45 3.31 -3.10
CA ALA A 76 17.92 3.73 -1.79
C ALA A 76 16.76 4.12 -0.86
N ARG A 77 15.78 4.91 -1.37
CA ARG A 77 14.59 5.31 -0.64
C ARG A 77 13.76 4.11 -0.17
N ILE A 78 13.46 3.17 -1.06
CA ILE A 78 12.68 1.97 -0.70
C ILE A 78 13.46 1.06 0.25
N SER A 79 14.75 0.83 -0.01
CA SER A 79 15.57 -0.03 0.86
C SER A 79 15.67 0.49 2.29
N ALA A 80 15.68 1.79 2.49
CA ALA A 80 15.68 2.41 3.82
C ALA A 80 14.42 2.10 4.64
N LEU A 81 13.30 1.76 3.99
CA LEU A 81 12.05 1.43 4.67
C LEU A 81 12.01 -0.01 5.20
N PHE A 82 12.67 -0.98 4.55
CA PHE A 82 12.52 -2.41 4.84
C PHE A 82 12.71 -2.80 6.32
N SER A 83 13.60 -2.13 7.02
CA SER A 83 13.85 -2.43 8.43
C SER A 83 12.89 -1.75 9.41
N VAL A 84 12.20 -0.71 8.96
CA VAL A 84 11.39 0.17 9.83
C VAL A 84 9.91 0.03 9.54
N TYR A 85 9.52 0.03 8.27
CA TYR A 85 8.14 0.05 7.81
C TYR A 85 7.80 -1.16 6.95
N PRO A 86 6.54 -1.61 6.93
CA PRO A 86 6.12 -2.65 5.99
C PRO A 86 6.18 -2.12 4.55
N VAL A 87 6.80 -2.93 3.70
CA VAL A 87 6.83 -2.77 2.24
C VAL A 87 6.34 -4.08 1.64
N LEU A 88 5.27 -4.04 0.86
CA LEU A 88 4.59 -5.21 0.32
C LEU A 88 4.50 -5.16 -1.20
N VAL A 89 4.55 -6.33 -1.82
CA VAL A 89 4.21 -6.52 -3.22
C VAL A 89 3.02 -7.47 -3.35
N CYS A 90 2.22 -7.24 -4.39
CA CYS A 90 1.19 -8.14 -4.86
C CYS A 90 1.62 -8.69 -6.21
N GLU A 91 1.73 -10.01 -6.32
CA GLU A 91 2.17 -10.69 -7.54
C GLU A 91 1.16 -11.73 -8.03
N GLU A 92 1.18 -11.97 -9.32
CA GLU A 92 0.44 -13.01 -10.00
C GLU A 92 1.38 -13.73 -10.97
N TYR A 93 1.48 -15.04 -10.89
CA TYR A 93 2.43 -15.87 -11.69
C TYR A 93 3.89 -15.38 -11.64
N GLY A 94 4.32 -14.80 -10.51
CA GLY A 94 5.67 -14.28 -10.33
C GLY A 94 5.90 -12.86 -10.87
N GLN A 95 4.89 -12.24 -11.48
CA GLN A 95 4.94 -10.85 -11.91
C GLN A 95 4.37 -9.93 -10.82
N VAL A 96 5.12 -8.89 -10.43
CA VAL A 96 4.64 -7.85 -9.51
C VAL A 96 3.64 -6.97 -10.25
N LEU A 97 2.41 -6.92 -9.75
CA LEU A 97 1.30 -6.12 -10.31
C LEU A 97 1.01 -4.85 -9.51
N GLY A 98 1.54 -4.75 -8.33
CA GLY A 98 1.37 -3.57 -7.47
C GLY A 98 2.18 -3.71 -6.20
N TYR A 99 2.37 -2.60 -5.53
CA TYR A 99 3.07 -2.55 -4.26
C TYR A 99 2.51 -1.46 -3.36
N ALA A 100 2.74 -1.61 -2.06
CA ALA A 100 2.45 -0.59 -1.07
C ALA A 100 3.56 -0.52 -0.03
N TYR A 101 3.73 0.63 0.55
CA TYR A 101 4.61 0.82 1.69
C TYR A 101 4.05 1.87 2.64
N ALA A 102 4.50 1.79 3.89
CA ALA A 102 4.33 2.87 4.84
C ALA A 102 5.64 3.66 4.98
N ALA A 103 5.50 4.93 5.35
CA ALA A 103 6.59 5.85 5.64
C ALA A 103 6.19 6.75 6.83
N PRO A 104 7.11 7.52 7.44
CA PRO A 104 6.73 8.48 8.47
C PRO A 104 5.82 9.57 7.88
N ALA A 105 4.64 9.79 8.48
CA ALA A 105 3.75 10.87 8.05
C ALA A 105 4.31 12.25 8.42
N PHE A 106 5.13 12.33 9.48
CA PHE A 106 5.71 13.58 9.99
C PHE A 106 7.09 13.30 10.60
N GLU A 107 7.99 14.26 10.55
CA GLU A 107 9.38 14.11 10.99
C GLU A 107 9.58 14.07 12.51
N ARG A 108 8.75 14.81 13.27
CA ARG A 108 8.98 14.97 14.72
C ARG A 108 8.55 13.74 15.51
N ARG A 109 9.36 13.34 16.49
CA ARG A 109 9.18 12.13 17.30
C ARG A 109 7.82 11.99 17.98
N ALA A 110 7.15 13.11 18.32
CA ALA A 110 5.80 13.07 18.90
C ALA A 110 4.75 12.51 17.93
N TYR A 111 5.04 12.44 16.63
CA TYR A 111 4.19 11.85 15.59
C TYR A 111 4.55 10.40 15.25
N ALA A 112 5.41 9.73 16.03
CA ALA A 112 5.90 8.38 15.71
C ALA A 112 4.79 7.34 15.53
N TRP A 113 3.60 7.56 16.04
CA TRP A 113 2.43 6.68 15.89
C TRP A 113 1.62 6.93 14.60
N CYS A 114 2.08 7.83 13.76
CA CYS A 114 1.43 8.21 12.51
C CYS A 114 2.30 7.77 11.33
N ALA A 115 1.72 7.00 10.42
CA ALA A 115 2.37 6.61 9.17
C ALA A 115 1.60 7.15 7.97
N GLU A 116 2.29 7.28 6.84
CA GLU A 116 1.70 7.60 5.54
C GLU A 116 1.75 6.36 4.65
N LEU A 117 0.65 6.10 3.95
CA LEU A 117 0.51 5.02 2.98
C LEU A 117 0.79 5.51 1.57
N SER A 118 1.60 4.77 0.84
CA SER A 118 1.71 4.85 -0.62
C SER A 118 1.31 3.52 -1.25
N VAL A 119 0.42 3.57 -2.26
CA VAL A 119 -0.04 2.40 -3.02
C VAL A 119 0.05 2.69 -4.51
N TYR A 120 0.70 1.81 -5.25
CA TYR A 120 0.82 1.89 -6.71
C TYR A 120 0.46 0.55 -7.33
N VAL A 121 -0.36 0.57 -8.38
CA VAL A 121 -0.81 -0.62 -9.10
C VAL A 121 -0.50 -0.42 -10.58
N GLU A 122 0.07 -1.43 -11.20
CA GLU A 122 0.34 -1.47 -12.64
C GLU A 122 -0.95 -1.14 -13.42
N SER A 123 -0.84 -0.36 -14.48
CA SER A 123 -2.00 0.24 -15.16
C SER A 123 -3.01 -0.80 -15.67
N SER A 124 -2.53 -1.90 -16.22
CA SER A 124 -3.35 -3.01 -16.74
C SER A 124 -4.01 -3.84 -15.63
N ALA A 125 -3.54 -3.72 -14.39
CA ALA A 125 -4.03 -4.46 -13.23
C ALA A 125 -4.97 -3.64 -12.32
N ARG A 126 -5.27 -2.38 -12.67
CA ARG A 126 -6.22 -1.54 -11.93
C ARG A 126 -7.63 -2.12 -11.97
N GLY A 127 -8.43 -1.79 -10.96
CA GLY A 127 -9.81 -2.28 -10.85
C GLY A 127 -9.93 -3.75 -10.42
N ARG A 128 -8.82 -4.47 -10.26
CA ARG A 128 -8.78 -5.88 -9.86
C ARG A 128 -8.68 -6.10 -8.33
N GLY A 129 -8.86 -5.05 -7.51
CA GLY A 129 -8.85 -5.12 -6.05
C GLY A 129 -7.46 -5.17 -5.40
N ILE A 130 -6.38 -5.12 -6.17
CA ILE A 130 -4.99 -5.21 -5.69
C ILE A 130 -4.68 -4.13 -4.64
N GLY A 131 -5.11 -2.89 -4.89
CA GLY A 131 -4.90 -1.80 -3.93
C GLY A 131 -5.53 -2.08 -2.57
N SER A 132 -6.76 -2.62 -2.56
CA SER A 132 -7.48 -2.94 -1.30
C SER A 132 -6.81 -4.06 -0.52
N VAL A 133 -6.25 -5.05 -1.22
CA VAL A 133 -5.52 -6.15 -0.58
C VAL A 133 -4.22 -5.64 0.03
N LEU A 134 -3.45 -4.83 -0.69
CA LEU A 134 -2.20 -4.24 -0.22
C LEU A 134 -2.44 -3.30 0.97
N GLU A 135 -3.44 -2.43 0.88
CA GLU A 135 -3.80 -1.51 1.97
C GLU A 135 -4.17 -2.27 3.25
N ARG A 136 -5.04 -3.29 3.14
CA ARG A 136 -5.47 -4.11 4.27
C ARG A 136 -4.27 -4.78 4.95
N ALA A 137 -3.33 -5.30 4.18
CA ALA A 137 -2.12 -5.92 4.69
C ALA A 137 -1.21 -4.90 5.41
N ILE A 138 -0.97 -3.72 4.82
CA ILE A 138 -0.20 -2.64 5.46
C ILE A 138 -0.86 -2.21 6.78
N ALA A 139 -2.17 -1.96 6.77
CA ALA A 139 -2.90 -1.53 7.95
C ALA A 139 -2.81 -2.57 9.09
N ALA A 140 -2.90 -3.86 8.78
CA ALA A 140 -2.77 -4.94 9.76
C ALA A 140 -1.36 -5.00 10.37
N LEU A 141 -0.32 -4.93 9.53
CA LEU A 141 1.07 -4.91 10.01
C LEU A 141 1.35 -3.67 10.87
N LEU A 142 0.93 -2.48 10.44
CA LEU A 142 1.10 -1.26 11.21
C LEU A 142 0.37 -1.32 12.55
N LYS A 143 -0.84 -1.89 12.59
CA LYS A 143 -1.57 -2.13 13.85
C LYS A 143 -0.78 -3.03 14.80
N ARG A 144 -0.19 -4.12 14.29
CA ARG A 144 0.66 -5.02 15.09
C ARG A 144 1.93 -4.33 15.59
N LEU A 145 2.51 -3.44 14.79
CA LEU A 145 3.67 -2.64 15.17
C LEU A 145 3.33 -1.55 16.21
N GLY A 146 2.07 -1.27 16.46
CA GLY A 146 1.62 -0.27 17.44
C GLY A 146 1.39 1.13 16.87
N TYR A 147 1.22 1.28 15.56
CA TYR A 147 0.80 2.54 14.95
C TYR A 147 -0.69 2.81 15.21
N ARG A 148 -1.04 4.08 15.31
CA ARG A 148 -2.41 4.53 15.60
C ARG A 148 -3.15 5.03 14.37
N LYS A 149 -2.45 5.74 13.50
CA LYS A 149 -3.06 6.44 12.37
C LYS A 149 -2.28 6.17 11.10
N LEU A 150 -3.03 6.00 10.03
CA LEU A 150 -2.52 5.86 8.69
C LEU A 150 -3.12 6.97 7.83
N TYR A 151 -2.25 7.77 7.23
CA TYR A 151 -2.63 8.87 6.36
C TYR A 151 -2.40 8.51 4.91
N SER A 152 -3.15 9.13 4.02
CA SER A 152 -2.88 9.15 2.59
C SER A 152 -3.15 10.55 2.05
N LEU A 153 -2.21 11.06 1.26
CA LEU A 153 -2.28 12.36 0.62
C LEU A 153 -2.57 12.15 -0.86
N VAL A 154 -3.71 12.65 -1.31
CA VAL A 154 -4.21 12.41 -2.66
C VAL A 154 -4.49 13.74 -3.35
N THR A 155 -4.02 13.91 -4.59
CA THR A 155 -4.39 15.07 -5.37
C THR A 155 -5.91 15.11 -5.58
N GLN A 156 -6.51 16.27 -5.44
CA GLN A 156 -7.97 16.47 -5.49
C GLN A 156 -8.60 15.89 -6.77
N GLU A 157 -7.88 15.95 -7.89
CA GLU A 157 -8.39 15.44 -9.17
C GLU A 157 -8.32 13.91 -9.31
N ASN A 158 -7.56 13.22 -8.45
CA ASN A 158 -7.53 11.77 -8.40
C ASN A 158 -8.70 11.20 -7.59
N THR A 159 -9.92 11.48 -8.08
CA THR A 159 -11.17 11.08 -7.42
C THR A 159 -11.29 9.57 -7.22
N ALA A 160 -10.70 8.79 -8.13
CA ALA A 160 -10.67 7.33 -8.00
C ALA A 160 -9.86 6.88 -6.78
N SER A 161 -8.74 7.55 -6.47
CA SER A 161 -7.95 7.26 -5.27
C SER A 161 -8.66 7.73 -4.01
N VAL A 162 -9.33 8.89 -4.02
CA VAL A 162 -10.15 9.34 -2.89
C VAL A 162 -11.22 8.31 -2.57
N ALA A 163 -12.03 7.92 -3.57
CA ALA A 163 -13.08 6.91 -3.40
C ALA A 163 -12.53 5.54 -2.95
N PHE A 164 -11.36 5.14 -3.45
CA PHE A 164 -10.67 3.93 -3.01
C PHE A 164 -10.36 3.98 -1.52
N HIS A 165 -9.74 5.06 -1.04
CA HIS A 165 -9.38 5.20 0.38
C HIS A 165 -10.64 5.25 1.27
N GLU A 166 -11.69 5.97 0.87
CA GLU A 166 -12.96 5.97 1.59
C GLU A 166 -13.56 4.57 1.69
N HIS A 167 -13.54 3.81 0.58
CA HIS A 167 -14.02 2.43 0.55
C HIS A 167 -13.25 1.49 1.51
N VAL A 168 -11.96 1.69 1.69
CA VAL A 168 -11.14 0.89 2.62
C VAL A 168 -11.09 1.48 4.05
N GLY A 169 -11.95 2.46 4.37
CA GLY A 169 -12.21 2.95 5.72
C GLY A 169 -11.44 4.20 6.13
N TYR A 170 -10.91 4.96 5.17
CA TYR A 170 -10.40 6.29 5.47
C TYR A 170 -11.53 7.32 5.47
N ARG A 171 -11.30 8.41 6.19
CA ARG A 171 -12.14 9.61 6.14
C ARG A 171 -11.31 10.82 5.74
N GLN A 172 -11.88 11.75 5.02
CA GLN A 172 -11.23 13.02 4.75
C GLN A 172 -11.15 13.84 6.05
N VAL A 173 -9.95 14.31 6.36
CA VAL A 173 -9.67 15.13 7.57
C VAL A 173 -9.24 16.54 7.24
N ALA A 174 -8.70 16.77 6.03
CA ALA A 174 -8.35 18.10 5.57
C ALA A 174 -8.38 18.19 4.03
N PHE A 175 -8.43 19.43 3.55
CA PHE A 175 -8.22 19.78 2.16
C PHE A 175 -7.36 21.04 2.11
N PHE A 176 -6.29 21.00 1.33
CA PHE A 176 -5.39 22.11 1.10
C PHE A 176 -5.49 22.53 -0.37
N PRO A 177 -6.14 23.65 -0.68
CA PRO A 177 -6.21 24.13 -2.05
C PRO A 177 -4.82 24.61 -2.50
N GLU A 178 -4.52 24.45 -3.79
CA GLU A 178 -3.29 24.96 -4.42
C GLU A 178 -2.01 24.60 -3.66
N GLN A 179 -1.94 23.38 -3.12
CA GLN A 179 -0.84 22.89 -2.28
C GLN A 179 0.42 22.56 -3.08
N GLY A 180 0.28 22.15 -4.34
CA GLY A 180 1.39 21.82 -5.22
C GLY A 180 1.18 22.30 -6.63
N TYR A 181 2.29 22.52 -7.35
CA TYR A 181 2.25 22.93 -8.76
C TYR A 181 2.89 21.83 -9.62
N LYS A 182 2.14 21.28 -10.58
CA LYS A 182 2.67 20.28 -11.52
C LYS A 182 1.89 20.31 -12.83
N MET A 183 2.55 20.00 -13.95
CA MET A 183 1.94 19.98 -15.30
C MET A 183 1.21 21.29 -15.63
N GLY A 184 1.83 22.42 -15.26
CA GLY A 184 1.35 23.75 -15.62
C GLY A 184 0.17 24.28 -14.80
N ARG A 185 -0.21 23.63 -13.69
CA ARG A 185 -1.34 24.06 -12.85
C ARG A 185 -1.13 23.80 -11.36
N TRP A 186 -1.79 24.59 -10.54
CA TRP A 186 -1.89 24.39 -9.10
C TRP A 186 -2.89 23.26 -8.79
N LEU A 187 -2.54 22.44 -7.83
CA LEU A 187 -3.28 21.23 -7.44
C LEU A 187 -3.59 21.28 -5.95
N GLY A 188 -4.83 21.00 -5.60
CA GLY A 188 -5.23 20.77 -4.22
C GLY A 188 -4.89 19.36 -3.75
N VAL A 189 -4.72 19.20 -2.45
CA VAL A 189 -4.44 17.90 -1.81
C VAL A 189 -5.50 17.61 -0.77
N VAL A 190 -6.09 16.43 -0.88
CA VAL A 190 -7.01 15.85 0.11
C VAL A 190 -6.18 14.99 1.07
N TRP A 191 -6.34 15.23 2.36
CA TRP A 191 -5.76 14.41 3.42
C TRP A 191 -6.81 13.43 3.93
N LEU A 192 -6.50 12.16 3.84
CA LEU A 192 -7.32 11.05 4.26
C LEU A 192 -6.67 10.35 5.45
N GLU A 193 -7.45 9.99 6.45
CA GLU A 193 -7.00 9.38 7.70
C GLU A 193 -7.78 8.11 7.98
N LYS A 194 -7.07 7.06 8.41
CA LYS A 194 -7.64 5.83 8.96
C LYS A 194 -7.10 5.59 10.35
N GLU A 195 -7.99 5.31 11.31
CA GLU A 195 -7.61 4.87 12.65
C GLU A 195 -7.32 3.37 12.64
N LEU A 196 -6.17 2.97 13.15
CA LEU A 196 -5.73 1.58 13.22
C LEU A 196 -6.08 0.92 14.55
N CYS A 197 -6.24 1.71 15.60
CA CYS A 197 -6.62 1.24 16.93
C CYS A 197 -7.33 2.32 17.73
N ASP A 198 -8.07 1.90 18.76
CA ASP A 198 -8.83 2.78 19.64
C ASP A 198 -7.92 3.71 20.47
N ALA A 199 -8.50 4.79 20.99
CA ALA A 199 -7.79 5.71 21.88
C ALA A 199 -7.28 4.97 23.14
N GLY A 200 -5.99 5.20 23.47
CA GLY A 200 -5.34 4.58 24.63
C GLY A 200 -4.65 3.23 24.38
N CYS A 201 -4.74 2.66 23.18
CA CYS A 201 -4.15 1.35 22.90
C CYS A 201 -2.61 1.35 22.75
N CYS A 202 -1.96 2.49 22.50
CA CYS A 202 -0.55 2.55 22.14
C CYS A 202 0.19 3.64 22.93
N GLU A 203 0.64 3.32 24.15
CA GLU A 203 1.48 4.23 24.95
C GLU A 203 2.97 4.06 24.68
N LYS A 204 3.36 2.88 24.18
CA LYS A 204 4.75 2.58 23.80
C LYS A 204 5.01 3.02 22.36
N PHE A 205 6.26 3.41 22.06
CA PHE A 205 6.67 3.69 20.69
C PHE A 205 6.41 2.46 19.79
N PRO A 206 5.98 2.68 18.54
CA PRO A 206 5.83 1.60 17.60
C PRO A 206 7.13 0.82 17.41
N LEU A 207 6.99 -0.49 17.23
CA LEU A 207 8.10 -1.37 16.86
C LEU A 207 8.52 -1.08 15.41
N LYS A 208 9.76 -1.41 15.09
CA LYS A 208 10.24 -1.44 13.71
C LYS A 208 9.87 -2.76 13.06
N MET A 209 9.80 -2.78 11.72
CA MET A 209 9.46 -3.99 10.98
C MET A 209 10.40 -5.16 11.27
N ILE A 210 11.70 -4.88 11.43
CA ILE A 210 12.70 -5.90 11.79
C ILE A 210 12.48 -6.54 13.18
N GLU A 211 11.69 -5.90 14.04
CA GLU A 211 11.34 -6.38 15.38
C GLU A 211 10.05 -7.22 15.39
N LEU A 212 9.35 -7.29 14.25
CA LEU A 212 8.13 -8.08 14.10
C LEU A 212 8.48 -9.49 13.60
N PHE A 213 8.53 -10.45 14.52
CA PHE A 213 8.93 -11.84 14.22
C PHE A 213 7.83 -12.69 13.56
N ASP A 214 6.61 -12.20 13.50
CA ASP A 214 5.41 -12.92 13.03
C ASP A 214 4.67 -12.19 11.89
N ALA A 215 5.41 -11.44 11.06
CA ALA A 215 4.82 -10.67 9.97
C ALA A 215 4.03 -11.55 8.98
N ASP A 216 4.57 -12.71 8.61
CA ASP A 216 3.91 -13.66 7.70
C ASP A 216 2.61 -14.17 8.32
N ARG A 217 2.61 -14.51 9.62
CA ARG A 217 1.41 -14.93 10.34
C ARG A 217 0.35 -13.83 10.36
N THR A 218 0.76 -12.56 10.53
CA THR A 218 -0.17 -11.42 10.46
C THR A 218 -0.85 -11.36 9.08
N LEU A 219 -0.10 -11.58 8.00
CA LEU A 219 -0.66 -11.62 6.65
C LEU A 219 -1.61 -12.83 6.47
N GLU A 220 -1.26 -14.00 7.01
CA GLU A 220 -2.13 -15.18 7.00
C GLU A 220 -3.45 -14.91 7.73
N GLU A 221 -3.44 -14.29 8.91
CA GLU A 221 -4.63 -13.93 9.67
C GLU A 221 -5.56 -12.93 8.95
N VAL A 222 -5.00 -12.08 8.08
CA VAL A 222 -5.79 -11.09 7.31
C VAL A 222 -6.50 -11.72 6.11
N PHE A 223 -5.93 -12.77 5.53
CA PHE A 223 -6.36 -13.34 4.25
C PHE A 223 -6.76 -14.81 4.31
N GLY A 224 -6.59 -15.48 5.48
CA GLY A 224 -6.87 -16.89 5.73
C GLY A 224 -8.34 -17.28 5.89
#